data_b2a5395d1351ce09de1500950c5c4ef6
#
_entry.id   b2a5395d1351ce09de1500950c5c4ef6
#
_cell.length_a   1.000
_cell.length_b   1.000
_cell.length_c   1.000
_cell.angle_alpha   90.00
_cell.angle_beta   90.00
_cell.angle_gamma   90.00
#
_symmetry.space_group_name_H-M   'P 1'
#
loop_
_entity.id
_entity.type
_entity.pdbx_description
1 polymer ?
#
loop_
_entity_poly.entity_id
_entity_poly.type
_entity_poly.pdbx_seq_one_letter_code
_entity_poly.pdbx_strand_id
1 'polypeptide(L)'
;MNKNLFTKEKLMQYLLIVSIISISFIGLYYLQLLTSPVLINIFNAIKAVLIPFLIAFFLSFLIGPFSLWIQKTFKLPKGISIIIAILFGILFIFGILILTVGFILSQLGGIFSSLLTMIDNVAFEQIITDIIAAITEYLNATGINDIITEISENGASIERLFAFLGSVLLILTGIGSSILNAIVILALTPVFMFYLIKEKTLIFGSLSKVAPKSIRHHVVELGIRSDVVIKNYFKGQGLMILIVTMIFVFSLGTLSLFIPNFSFQHAIIFGIIMGMVNIIPYVGAWIGISVPVIFLLSLHLQSQQLSPQTNIYLVAIIAVLAINIVEQALESSIIQPNILGKQVHIHPLAILSSFIFFGGVFGFAGFLLAVPIAGTIRASLQYYNEQSVLYEASEAVIVEPEIIPVEPQKKSRSARSKKKSC
;
A
#
# COMPACT_ATOMS: atom_id res chain seq x y z
N MET A 1 56.42 6.29 29.65
CA MET A 1 56.05 5.55 28.42
C MET A 1 56.32 4.08 28.66
N ASN A 2 55.26 3.31 28.73
CA ASN A 2 55.28 1.90 29.24
C ASN A 2 55.94 0.98 28.22
N LYS A 3 57.19 0.52 28.54
CA LYS A 3 58.00 -0.42 27.72
C LYS A 3 57.50 -1.88 27.70
N ASN A 4 56.38 -2.19 28.39
CA ASN A 4 55.92 -3.57 28.60
C ASN A 4 54.78 -4.01 27.64
N LEU A 5 54.47 -3.25 26.60
CA LEU A 5 53.40 -3.57 25.63
C LEU A 5 53.86 -4.61 24.55
N PHE A 6 55.15 -4.81 24.36
CA PHE A 6 55.72 -5.62 23.27
C PHE A 6 56.59 -6.80 23.83
N THR A 7 56.13 -7.51 24.84
CA THR A 7 56.75 -8.80 25.16
C THR A 7 56.40 -9.80 24.08
N LYS A 8 57.37 -10.63 23.67
CA LYS A 8 57.23 -11.67 22.61
C LYS A 8 56.00 -12.56 22.82
N GLU A 9 55.66 -12.85 24.08
CA GLU A 9 54.48 -13.62 24.45
C GLU A 9 53.18 -12.90 24.16
N LYS A 10 53.06 -11.59 24.47
CA LYS A 10 51.86 -10.82 24.17
C LYS A 10 51.68 -10.66 22.67
N LEU A 11 52.75 -10.44 21.92
CA LEU A 11 52.65 -10.37 20.46
C LEU A 11 52.16 -11.68 19.86
N MET A 12 52.62 -12.84 20.39
CA MET A 12 52.17 -14.16 19.95
C MET A 12 50.69 -14.39 20.30
N GLN A 13 50.24 -13.94 21.48
CA GLN A 13 48.83 -14.00 21.85
C GLN A 13 47.94 -13.16 20.93
N TYR A 14 48.34 -11.91 20.61
CA TYR A 14 47.61 -11.08 19.66
C TYR A 14 47.58 -11.68 18.26
N LEU A 15 48.66 -12.26 17.76
CA LEU A 15 48.71 -12.96 16.48
C LEU A 15 47.79 -14.17 16.46
N LEU A 16 47.74 -14.96 17.54
CA LEU A 16 46.80 -16.08 17.66
C LEU A 16 45.34 -15.62 17.66
N ILE A 17 45.00 -14.56 18.40
CA ILE A 17 43.65 -14.02 18.44
C ILE A 17 43.23 -13.52 17.04
N VAL A 18 44.10 -12.75 16.38
CA VAL A 18 43.84 -12.26 15.02
C VAL A 18 43.68 -13.43 14.03
N SER A 19 44.52 -14.45 14.13
CA SER A 19 44.41 -15.65 13.26
C SER A 19 43.09 -16.39 13.48
N ILE A 20 42.67 -16.61 14.73
CA ILE A 20 41.40 -17.26 15.07
C ILE A 20 40.22 -16.44 14.52
N ILE A 21 40.24 -15.11 14.71
CA ILE A 21 39.19 -14.22 14.18
C ILE A 21 39.16 -14.30 12.65
N SER A 22 40.32 -14.23 11.98
CA SER A 22 40.41 -14.31 10.53
C SER A 22 39.88 -15.62 9.97
N ILE A 23 40.30 -16.77 10.61
CA ILE A 23 39.82 -18.12 10.23
C ILE A 23 38.30 -18.22 10.44
N SER A 24 37.78 -17.66 11.54
CA SER A 24 36.34 -17.63 11.81
C SER A 24 35.58 -16.86 10.76
N PHE A 25 36.07 -15.69 10.35
CA PHE A 25 35.45 -14.88 9.25
C PHE A 25 35.50 -15.62 7.91
N ILE A 26 36.62 -16.28 7.60
CA ILE A 26 36.74 -17.09 6.38
C ILE A 26 35.77 -18.27 6.43
N GLY A 27 35.70 -18.96 7.57
CA GLY A 27 34.76 -20.07 7.78
C GLY A 27 33.30 -19.62 7.62
N LEU A 28 32.89 -18.48 8.19
CA LEU A 28 31.57 -17.91 8.03
C LEU A 28 31.28 -17.51 6.58
N TYR A 29 32.24 -16.93 5.88
CA TYR A 29 32.12 -16.58 4.47
C TYR A 29 31.86 -17.83 3.59
N TYR A 30 32.65 -18.90 3.75
CA TYR A 30 32.44 -20.15 3.00
C TYR A 30 31.15 -20.84 3.37
N LEU A 31 30.77 -20.84 4.67
CA LEU A 31 29.49 -21.37 5.12
C LEU A 31 28.32 -20.59 4.46
N GLN A 32 28.39 -19.28 4.42
CA GLN A 32 27.41 -18.45 3.73
C GLN A 32 27.36 -18.77 2.22
N LEU A 33 28.50 -18.92 1.56
CA LEU A 33 28.59 -19.25 0.14
C LEU A 33 27.95 -20.61 -0.17
N LEU A 34 28.09 -21.57 0.72
CA LEU A 34 27.56 -22.94 0.55
C LEU A 34 26.06 -23.01 0.84
N THR A 35 25.60 -22.27 1.87
CA THR A 35 24.20 -22.33 2.32
C THR A 35 23.29 -21.33 1.60
N SER A 36 23.83 -20.21 1.10
CA SER A 36 23.03 -19.16 0.48
C SER A 36 22.21 -19.64 -0.72
N PRO A 37 22.70 -20.46 -1.67
CA PRO A 37 21.89 -20.91 -2.80
C PRO A 37 20.70 -21.76 -2.36
N VAL A 38 20.90 -22.63 -1.36
CA VAL A 38 19.83 -23.48 -0.82
C VAL A 38 18.77 -22.63 -0.11
N LEU A 39 19.20 -21.72 0.75
CA LEU A 39 18.29 -20.81 1.46
C LEU A 39 17.52 -19.90 0.50
N ILE A 40 18.20 -19.36 -0.51
CA ILE A 40 17.55 -18.53 -1.54
C ILE A 40 16.51 -19.34 -2.32
N ASN A 41 16.82 -20.57 -2.72
CA ASN A 41 15.88 -21.43 -3.43
C ASN A 41 14.66 -21.80 -2.58
N ILE A 42 14.86 -22.12 -1.29
CA ILE A 42 13.76 -22.37 -0.35
C ILE A 42 12.90 -21.10 -0.19
N PHE A 43 13.52 -19.95 0.00
CA PHE A 43 12.82 -18.69 0.15
C PHE A 43 12.02 -18.31 -1.12
N ASN A 44 12.60 -18.53 -2.30
CA ASN A 44 11.92 -18.31 -3.57
C ASN A 44 10.74 -19.29 -3.77
N ALA A 45 10.89 -20.56 -3.38
CA ALA A 45 9.81 -21.53 -3.42
C ALA A 45 8.66 -21.15 -2.47
N ILE A 46 8.98 -20.69 -1.26
CA ILE A 46 7.98 -20.17 -0.32
C ILE A 46 7.27 -18.94 -0.90
N LYS A 47 8.01 -17.99 -1.46
CA LYS A 47 7.43 -16.80 -2.12
C LYS A 47 6.49 -17.16 -3.28
N ALA A 48 6.88 -18.13 -4.10
CA ALA A 48 6.10 -18.56 -5.26
C ALA A 48 4.69 -19.07 -4.88
N VAL A 49 4.52 -19.62 -3.68
CA VAL A 49 3.21 -20.06 -3.15
C VAL A 49 2.56 -18.97 -2.29
N LEU A 50 3.34 -18.29 -1.46
CA LEU A 50 2.83 -17.34 -0.49
C LEU A 50 2.26 -16.08 -1.16
N ILE A 51 2.90 -15.59 -2.22
CA ILE A 51 2.43 -14.38 -2.94
C ILE A 51 1.03 -14.61 -3.53
N PRO A 52 0.77 -15.63 -4.38
CA PRO A 52 -0.58 -15.86 -4.90
C PRO A 52 -1.59 -16.18 -3.80
N PHE A 53 -1.18 -16.86 -2.72
CA PHE A 53 -2.05 -17.12 -1.57
C PHE A 53 -2.44 -15.82 -0.85
N LEU A 54 -1.50 -14.92 -0.57
CA LEU A 54 -1.79 -13.63 0.06
C LEU A 54 -2.70 -12.77 -0.83
N ILE A 55 -2.41 -12.69 -2.13
CA ILE A 55 -3.28 -11.98 -3.08
C ILE A 55 -4.68 -12.58 -3.06
N ALA A 56 -4.81 -13.89 -3.15
CA ALA A 56 -6.09 -14.59 -3.11
C ALA A 56 -6.83 -14.37 -1.79
N PHE A 57 -6.11 -14.42 -0.67
CA PHE A 57 -6.67 -14.18 0.66
C PHE A 57 -7.31 -12.81 0.75
N PHE A 58 -6.60 -11.76 0.36
CA PHE A 58 -7.13 -10.41 0.42
C PHE A 58 -8.21 -10.14 -0.63
N LEU A 59 -8.03 -10.60 -1.88
CA LEU A 59 -9.06 -10.47 -2.91
C LEU A 59 -10.34 -11.25 -2.56
N SER A 60 -10.26 -12.31 -1.76
CA SER A 60 -11.42 -13.03 -1.29
C SER A 60 -12.39 -12.19 -0.46
N PHE A 61 -11.88 -11.15 0.23
CA PHE A 61 -12.72 -10.19 0.95
C PHE A 61 -13.47 -9.23 0.04
N LEU A 62 -12.92 -8.94 -1.14
CA LEU A 62 -13.56 -8.10 -2.16
C LEU A 62 -14.56 -8.91 -2.99
N ILE A 63 -14.14 -10.08 -3.46
CA ILE A 63 -14.94 -10.95 -4.35
C ILE A 63 -16.01 -11.73 -3.57
N GLY A 64 -15.78 -12.05 -2.30
CA GLY A 64 -16.71 -12.81 -1.46
C GLY A 64 -18.11 -12.18 -1.37
N PRO A 65 -18.26 -10.90 -1.00
CA PRO A 65 -19.56 -10.22 -0.99
C PRO A 65 -20.26 -10.22 -2.36
N PHE A 66 -19.48 -10.02 -3.45
CA PHE A 66 -19.99 -10.04 -4.80
C PHE A 66 -20.47 -11.44 -5.21
N SER A 67 -19.75 -12.49 -4.84
CA SER A 67 -20.19 -13.88 -5.07
C SER A 67 -21.49 -14.21 -4.32
N LEU A 68 -21.65 -13.69 -3.10
CA LEU A 68 -22.90 -13.85 -2.33
C LEU A 68 -24.06 -13.08 -2.96
N TRP A 69 -23.81 -11.91 -3.52
CA TRP A 69 -24.80 -11.14 -4.26
C TRP A 69 -25.26 -11.91 -5.51
N ILE A 70 -24.34 -12.44 -6.32
CA ILE A 70 -24.65 -13.29 -7.48
C ILE A 70 -25.50 -14.51 -7.04
N GLN A 71 -25.08 -15.19 -5.96
CA GLN A 71 -25.78 -16.35 -5.44
C GLN A 71 -27.24 -16.04 -5.08
N LYS A 72 -27.49 -14.92 -4.39
CA LYS A 72 -28.82 -14.51 -3.96
C LYS A 72 -29.69 -14.04 -5.13
N THR A 73 -29.13 -13.25 -6.04
CA THR A 73 -29.86 -12.64 -7.16
C THR A 73 -30.23 -13.67 -8.21
N PHE A 74 -29.31 -14.54 -8.59
CA PHE A 74 -29.49 -15.53 -9.63
C PHE A 74 -29.85 -16.93 -9.10
N LYS A 75 -29.95 -17.10 -7.75
CA LYS A 75 -30.24 -18.38 -7.07
C LYS A 75 -29.32 -19.53 -7.50
N LEU A 76 -28.07 -19.24 -7.81
CA LEU A 76 -27.07 -20.20 -8.27
C LEU A 76 -26.43 -20.97 -7.10
N PRO A 77 -25.92 -22.19 -7.30
CA PRO A 77 -25.15 -22.92 -6.31
C PRO A 77 -23.91 -22.11 -5.90
N LYS A 78 -23.50 -22.19 -4.60
CA LYS A 78 -22.38 -21.44 -4.03
C LYS A 78 -21.10 -21.54 -4.88
N GLY A 79 -20.74 -22.75 -5.35
CA GLY A 79 -19.52 -22.96 -6.14
C GLY A 79 -19.53 -22.21 -7.48
N ILE A 80 -20.64 -22.26 -8.21
CA ILE A 80 -20.82 -21.59 -9.50
C ILE A 80 -20.79 -20.07 -9.31
N SER A 81 -21.48 -19.55 -8.30
CA SER A 81 -21.48 -18.11 -7.99
C SER A 81 -20.09 -17.58 -7.69
N ILE A 82 -19.25 -18.36 -6.99
CA ILE A 82 -17.86 -18.00 -6.70
C ILE A 82 -17.03 -17.96 -8.00
N ILE A 83 -17.15 -18.98 -8.85
CA ILE A 83 -16.42 -19.04 -10.14
C ILE A 83 -16.79 -17.84 -11.02
N ILE A 84 -18.08 -17.53 -11.16
CA ILE A 84 -18.53 -16.37 -11.95
C ILE A 84 -17.98 -15.07 -11.38
N ALA A 85 -18.02 -14.90 -10.04
CA ALA A 85 -17.49 -13.72 -9.39
C ALA A 85 -15.99 -13.56 -9.59
N ILE A 86 -15.23 -14.65 -9.52
CA ILE A 86 -13.77 -14.66 -9.76
C ILE A 86 -13.47 -14.31 -11.22
N LEU A 87 -14.14 -14.96 -12.17
CA LEU A 87 -13.93 -14.69 -13.60
C LEU A 87 -14.26 -13.22 -13.94
N PHE A 88 -15.38 -12.72 -13.43
CA PHE A 88 -15.74 -11.32 -13.62
C PHE A 88 -14.70 -10.38 -13.01
N GLY A 89 -14.24 -10.64 -11.78
CA GLY A 89 -13.20 -9.84 -11.12
C GLY A 89 -11.88 -9.83 -11.90
N ILE A 90 -11.46 -10.99 -12.40
CA ILE A 90 -10.26 -11.12 -13.24
C ILE A 90 -10.44 -10.34 -14.53
N LEU A 91 -11.53 -10.56 -15.27
CA LEU A 91 -11.81 -9.86 -16.53
C LEU A 91 -11.88 -8.33 -16.31
N PHE A 92 -12.46 -7.89 -15.21
CA PHE A 92 -12.56 -6.47 -14.87
C PHE A 92 -11.19 -5.85 -14.61
N ILE A 93 -10.36 -6.49 -13.77
CA ILE A 93 -8.99 -6.01 -13.45
C ILE A 93 -8.13 -6.00 -14.71
N PHE A 94 -8.13 -7.11 -15.48
CA PHE A 94 -7.35 -7.20 -16.71
C PHE A 94 -7.87 -6.24 -17.79
N GLY A 95 -9.19 -6.07 -17.91
CA GLY A 95 -9.79 -5.12 -18.82
C GLY A 95 -9.29 -3.69 -18.56
N ILE A 96 -9.32 -3.25 -17.30
CA ILE A 96 -8.82 -1.93 -16.92
C ILE A 96 -7.30 -1.83 -17.16
N LEU A 97 -6.53 -2.85 -16.81
CA LEU A 97 -5.08 -2.84 -17.01
C LEU A 97 -4.73 -2.76 -18.50
N ILE A 98 -5.38 -3.55 -19.35
CA ILE A 98 -5.16 -3.52 -20.80
C ILE A 98 -5.57 -2.15 -21.37
N LEU A 99 -6.69 -1.60 -20.95
CA LEU A 99 -7.15 -0.27 -21.38
C LEU A 99 -6.14 0.81 -20.95
N THR A 100 -5.67 0.76 -19.70
CA THR A 100 -4.71 1.74 -19.16
C THR A 100 -3.37 1.64 -19.88
N VAL A 101 -2.79 0.45 -19.98
CA VAL A 101 -1.50 0.24 -20.62
C VAL A 101 -1.59 0.54 -22.11
N GLY A 102 -2.63 0.05 -22.80
CA GLY A 102 -2.86 0.32 -24.21
C GLY A 102 -3.01 1.81 -24.50
N PHE A 103 -3.75 2.52 -23.64
CA PHE A 103 -3.90 3.98 -23.76
C PHE A 103 -2.55 4.69 -23.54
N ILE A 104 -1.79 4.37 -22.48
CA ILE A 104 -0.48 4.96 -22.23
C ILE A 104 0.47 4.71 -23.41
N LEU A 105 0.54 3.47 -23.92
CA LEU A 105 1.41 3.14 -25.05
C LEU A 105 1.03 3.91 -26.31
N SER A 106 -0.26 4.09 -26.60
CA SER A 106 -0.71 4.88 -27.75
C SER A 106 -0.31 6.35 -27.62
N GLN A 107 -0.39 6.93 -26.43
CA GLN A 107 0.02 8.31 -26.19
C GLN A 107 1.54 8.49 -26.22
N LEU A 108 2.30 7.55 -25.65
CA LEU A 108 3.76 7.58 -25.69
C LEU A 108 4.27 7.47 -27.15
N GLY A 109 3.62 6.65 -27.99
CA GLY A 109 3.92 6.59 -29.42
C GLY A 109 3.74 7.95 -30.10
N GLY A 110 2.65 8.66 -29.81
CA GLY A 110 2.39 10.01 -30.31
C GLY A 110 3.41 11.05 -29.82
N ILE A 111 3.77 11.00 -28.53
CA ILE A 111 4.82 11.87 -27.95
C ILE A 111 6.17 11.59 -28.61
N PHE A 112 6.54 10.33 -28.74
CA PHE A 112 7.83 9.92 -29.33
C PHE A 112 7.95 10.36 -30.79
N SER A 113 6.90 10.17 -31.59
CA SER A 113 6.89 10.67 -32.97
C SER A 113 6.97 12.21 -33.05
N SER A 114 6.27 12.92 -32.16
CA SER A 114 6.32 14.38 -32.08
C SER A 114 7.69 14.89 -31.65
N LEU A 115 8.34 14.22 -30.70
CA LEU A 115 9.70 14.56 -30.25
C LEU A 115 10.73 14.31 -31.36
N LEU A 116 10.64 13.20 -32.10
CA LEU A 116 11.55 12.92 -33.23
C LEU A 116 11.44 14.01 -34.30
N THR A 117 10.23 14.46 -34.65
CA THR A 117 10.05 15.54 -35.63
C THR A 117 10.53 16.90 -35.11
N MET A 118 10.59 17.11 -33.79
CA MET A 118 11.10 18.34 -33.16
C MET A 118 12.62 18.37 -33.06
N ILE A 119 13.28 17.23 -32.87
CA ILE A 119 14.75 17.14 -32.84
C ILE A 119 15.33 17.63 -34.18
N ASP A 120 14.65 17.36 -35.31
CA ASP A 120 15.07 17.85 -36.62
C ASP A 120 14.85 19.38 -36.80
N ASN A 121 14.09 20.06 -35.95
CA ASN A 121 13.64 21.44 -36.15
C ASN A 121 14.07 22.48 -35.09
N VAL A 122 15.10 22.24 -34.26
CA VAL A 122 15.60 23.24 -33.23
C VAL A 122 14.51 23.70 -32.22
N ALA A 123 13.27 23.22 -32.36
CA ALA A 123 12.12 23.68 -31.57
C ALA A 123 12.10 23.16 -30.12
N PHE A 124 12.91 22.17 -29.79
CA PHE A 124 12.91 21.54 -28.46
C PHE A 124 13.47 22.47 -27.37
N GLU A 125 14.53 23.23 -27.65
CA GLU A 125 15.04 24.25 -26.71
C GLU A 125 14.01 25.35 -26.47
N GLN A 126 13.23 25.69 -27.50
CA GLN A 126 12.21 26.72 -27.42
C GLN A 126 11.03 26.30 -26.55
N ILE A 127 10.59 25.04 -26.61
CA ILE A 127 9.51 24.51 -25.77
C ILE A 127 9.91 24.46 -24.29
N ILE A 128 11.13 24.05 -23.96
CA ILE A 128 11.64 24.07 -22.59
C ILE A 128 11.72 25.52 -22.09
N THR A 129 12.16 26.43 -22.94
CA THR A 129 12.22 27.87 -22.63
C THR A 129 10.82 28.44 -22.41
N ASP A 130 9.83 28.05 -23.23
CA ASP A 130 8.44 28.48 -23.10
C ASP A 130 7.76 27.90 -21.84
N ILE A 131 8.04 26.65 -21.49
CA ILE A 131 7.58 26.04 -20.24
C ILE A 131 8.17 26.77 -19.04
N ILE A 132 9.49 27.04 -19.06
CA ILE A 132 10.16 27.78 -18.00
C ILE A 132 9.66 29.22 -17.94
N ALA A 133 9.44 29.88 -19.09
CA ALA A 133 8.89 31.24 -19.16
C ALA A 133 7.47 31.31 -18.63
N ALA A 134 6.58 30.39 -19.01
CA ALA A 134 5.21 30.31 -18.51
C ALA A 134 5.16 30.03 -17.00
N ILE A 135 5.99 29.15 -16.49
CA ILE A 135 6.14 28.88 -15.06
C ILE A 135 6.70 30.13 -14.34
N THR A 136 7.70 30.79 -14.93
CA THR A 136 8.34 31.98 -14.36
C THR A 136 7.39 33.18 -14.35
N GLU A 137 6.58 33.37 -15.38
CA GLU A 137 5.57 34.43 -15.44
C GLU A 137 4.49 34.24 -14.36
N TYR A 138 4.01 33.01 -14.14
CA TYR A 138 3.06 32.70 -13.07
C TYR A 138 3.68 32.80 -11.66
N LEU A 139 4.94 32.41 -11.49
CA LEU A 139 5.63 32.43 -10.20
C LEU A 139 6.19 33.80 -9.83
N ASN A 140 6.53 34.65 -10.82
CA ASN A 140 6.86 36.06 -10.60
C ASN A 140 5.68 36.85 -10.02
N ALA A 141 4.46 36.43 -10.33
CA ALA A 141 3.25 36.97 -9.71
C ALA A 141 3.09 36.56 -8.23
N THR A 142 3.80 35.53 -7.76
CA THR A 142 3.69 34.95 -6.41
C THR A 142 4.91 35.15 -5.52
N GLY A 143 6.02 35.78 -6.01
CA GLY A 143 7.19 36.18 -5.21
C GLY A 143 8.15 35.05 -4.80
N ILE A 144 8.14 33.91 -5.47
CA ILE A 144 8.98 32.73 -5.14
C ILE A 144 10.17 32.63 -6.12
N ASN A 145 10.96 33.70 -6.22
CA ASN A 145 12.07 33.76 -7.19
C ASN A 145 13.31 32.91 -6.84
N ASP A 146 13.51 32.55 -5.57
CA ASP A 146 14.76 31.90 -5.14
C ASP A 146 14.85 30.39 -5.49
N ILE A 147 13.71 29.73 -5.71
CA ILE A 147 13.67 28.30 -6.06
C ILE A 147 13.92 28.08 -7.57
N ILE A 148 13.67 29.07 -8.39
CA ILE A 148 13.75 28.96 -9.86
C ILE A 148 15.19 29.07 -10.36
N THR A 149 16.02 29.89 -9.73
CA THR A 149 17.44 30.03 -10.07
C THR A 149 18.21 28.71 -9.85
N GLU A 150 17.85 27.94 -8.83
CA GLU A 150 18.49 26.67 -8.52
C GLU A 150 18.08 25.53 -9.51
N ILE A 151 16.90 25.63 -10.13
CA ILE A 151 16.40 24.67 -11.14
C ILE A 151 16.97 24.99 -12.54
N SER A 152 17.18 26.28 -12.84
CA SER A 152 17.63 26.76 -14.17
C SER A 152 19.12 26.53 -14.42
N GLU A 153 19.97 26.55 -13.39
CA GLU A 153 21.42 26.37 -13.53
C GLU A 153 21.86 24.91 -13.77
N ASN A 154 21.00 23.94 -13.48
CA ASN A 154 21.32 22.54 -13.69
C ASN A 154 20.61 22.00 -14.93
N GLY A 155 21.25 22.01 -16.09
CA GLY A 155 20.78 21.42 -17.35
C GLY A 155 20.44 19.91 -17.32
N ALA A 156 20.32 19.36 -16.09
CA ALA A 156 20.00 17.97 -15.79
C ALA A 156 18.51 17.61 -15.98
N SER A 157 17.64 18.55 -16.34
CA SER A 157 16.19 18.32 -16.36
C SER A 157 15.75 17.46 -17.54
N ILE A 158 16.41 17.57 -18.67
CA ILE A 158 16.07 16.81 -19.89
C ILE A 158 16.58 15.39 -19.80
N GLU A 159 17.81 15.20 -19.34
CA GLU A 159 18.36 13.85 -19.10
C GLU A 159 17.55 13.08 -18.07
N ARG A 160 17.05 13.75 -17.02
CA ARG A 160 16.17 13.15 -16.01
C ARG A 160 14.79 12.79 -16.58
N LEU A 161 14.23 13.61 -17.49
CA LEU A 161 12.97 13.30 -18.17
C LEU A 161 13.14 12.09 -19.09
N PHE A 162 14.21 12.03 -19.89
CA PHE A 162 14.54 10.86 -20.71
C PHE A 162 14.87 9.63 -19.87
N ALA A 163 15.58 9.78 -18.76
CA ALA A 163 15.84 8.70 -17.81
C ALA A 163 14.53 8.21 -17.17
N PHE A 164 13.59 9.08 -16.83
CA PHE A 164 12.26 8.72 -16.33
C PHE A 164 11.44 7.99 -17.41
N LEU A 165 11.36 8.51 -18.63
CA LEU A 165 10.69 7.84 -19.76
C LEU A 165 11.36 6.51 -20.10
N GLY A 166 12.69 6.45 -20.07
CA GLY A 166 13.46 5.21 -20.20
C GLY A 166 13.16 4.21 -19.08
N SER A 167 13.01 4.69 -17.84
CA SER A 167 12.64 3.85 -16.71
C SER A 167 11.22 3.30 -16.84
N VAL A 168 10.28 4.10 -17.32
CA VAL A 168 8.91 3.64 -17.63
C VAL A 168 8.91 2.58 -18.74
N LEU A 169 9.70 2.77 -19.80
CA LEU A 169 9.89 1.79 -20.85
C LEU A 169 10.56 0.51 -20.36
N LEU A 170 11.57 0.61 -19.47
CA LEU A 170 12.21 -0.54 -18.83
C LEU A 170 11.26 -1.31 -17.91
N ILE A 171 10.38 -0.62 -17.20
CA ILE A 171 9.32 -1.26 -16.41
C ILE A 171 8.37 -2.02 -17.33
N LEU A 172 7.96 -1.43 -18.45
CA LEU A 172 7.07 -2.06 -19.42
C LEU A 172 7.73 -3.25 -20.14
N THR A 173 9.04 -3.17 -20.43
CA THR A 173 9.80 -4.28 -21.05
C THR A 173 10.24 -5.35 -20.02
N GLY A 174 10.49 -4.94 -18.77
CA GLY A 174 10.80 -5.85 -17.64
C GLY A 174 9.64 -6.80 -17.29
N ILE A 175 8.40 -6.48 -17.71
CA ILE A 175 7.25 -7.38 -17.61
C ILE A 175 7.50 -8.69 -18.37
N GLY A 176 8.26 -8.67 -19.46
CA GLY A 176 8.56 -9.85 -20.27
C GLY A 176 9.39 -10.94 -19.55
N SER A 177 10.31 -10.57 -18.68
CA SER A 177 11.16 -11.53 -17.95
C SER A 177 10.46 -12.18 -16.74
N SER A 178 9.34 -11.61 -16.30
CA SER A 178 8.53 -12.10 -15.17
C SER A 178 7.31 -12.93 -15.60
N ILE A 179 7.16 -13.25 -16.91
CA ILE A 179 5.98 -13.94 -17.44
C ILE A 179 5.72 -15.28 -16.74
N LEU A 180 6.75 -16.09 -16.49
CA LEU A 180 6.58 -17.38 -15.81
C LEU A 180 6.05 -17.21 -14.39
N ASN A 181 6.58 -16.25 -13.63
CA ASN A 181 6.08 -15.95 -12.28
C ASN A 181 4.66 -15.38 -12.33
N ALA A 182 4.36 -14.52 -13.32
CA ALA A 182 3.02 -13.99 -13.53
C ALA A 182 2.01 -15.09 -13.85
N ILE A 183 2.37 -16.07 -14.70
CA ILE A 183 1.52 -17.22 -15.03
C ILE A 183 1.20 -18.05 -13.77
N VAL A 184 2.20 -18.33 -12.92
CA VAL A 184 1.99 -19.07 -11.67
C VAL A 184 1.04 -18.31 -10.74
N ILE A 185 1.25 -17.00 -10.55
CA ILE A 185 0.37 -16.15 -9.75
C ILE A 185 -1.05 -16.14 -10.34
N LEU A 186 -1.16 -15.98 -11.65
CA LEU A 186 -2.44 -15.92 -12.35
C LEU A 186 -3.23 -17.24 -12.28
N ALA A 187 -2.54 -18.37 -12.32
CA ALA A 187 -3.16 -19.69 -12.23
C ALA A 187 -3.53 -20.06 -10.79
N LEU A 188 -2.64 -19.81 -9.81
CA LEU A 188 -2.86 -20.21 -8.43
C LEU A 188 -3.81 -19.27 -7.66
N THR A 189 -3.79 -17.97 -7.94
CA THR A 189 -4.63 -17.00 -7.21
C THR A 189 -6.13 -17.32 -7.32
N PRO A 190 -6.72 -17.59 -8.49
CA PRO A 190 -8.13 -17.96 -8.59
C PRO A 190 -8.47 -19.25 -7.84
N VAL A 191 -7.57 -20.24 -7.89
CA VAL A 191 -7.75 -21.52 -7.19
C VAL A 191 -7.77 -21.30 -5.68
N PHE A 192 -6.77 -20.59 -5.14
CA PHE A 192 -6.75 -20.26 -3.72
C PHE A 192 -7.96 -19.41 -3.31
N MET A 193 -8.35 -18.43 -4.13
CA MET A 193 -9.51 -17.58 -3.87
C MET A 193 -10.81 -18.39 -3.82
N PHE A 194 -10.99 -19.34 -4.73
CA PHE A 194 -12.13 -20.25 -4.72
C PHE A 194 -12.26 -21.01 -3.41
N TYR A 195 -11.16 -21.67 -2.95
CA TYR A 195 -11.17 -22.42 -1.70
C TYR A 195 -11.31 -21.51 -0.48
N LEU A 196 -10.65 -20.37 -0.46
CA LEU A 196 -10.76 -19.39 0.63
C LEU A 196 -12.19 -18.85 0.81
N ILE A 197 -12.93 -18.62 -0.28
CA ILE A 197 -14.32 -18.17 -0.21
C ILE A 197 -15.27 -19.35 0.13
N LYS A 198 -15.06 -20.52 -0.51
CA LYS A 198 -15.92 -21.67 -0.37
C LYS A 198 -15.81 -22.30 1.02
N GLU A 199 -14.58 -22.46 1.51
CA GLU A 199 -14.24 -23.27 2.69
C GLU A 199 -13.63 -22.44 3.83
N LYS A 200 -13.95 -21.13 3.89
CA LYS A 200 -13.42 -20.20 4.88
C LYS A 200 -13.44 -20.75 6.31
N THR A 201 -14.59 -21.28 6.75
CA THR A 201 -14.78 -21.79 8.12
C THR A 201 -13.93 -23.04 8.40
N LEU A 202 -13.77 -23.93 7.41
CA LEU A 202 -12.93 -25.13 7.55
C LEU A 202 -11.43 -24.76 7.65
N ILE A 203 -10.98 -23.82 6.81
CA ILE A 203 -9.58 -23.37 6.78
C ILE A 203 -9.23 -22.73 8.12
N PHE A 204 -10.02 -21.76 8.58
CA PHE A 204 -9.77 -21.11 9.88
C PHE A 204 -9.87 -22.07 11.06
N GLY A 205 -10.87 -22.97 11.03
CA GLY A 205 -11.02 -24.01 12.05
C GLY A 205 -9.86 -25.00 12.10
N SER A 206 -9.30 -25.36 10.94
CA SER A 206 -8.13 -26.26 10.85
C SER A 206 -6.85 -25.55 11.30
N LEU A 207 -6.66 -24.28 10.89
CA LEU A 207 -5.51 -23.48 11.29
C LEU A 207 -5.46 -23.27 12.81
N SER A 208 -6.61 -23.04 13.43
CA SER A 208 -6.69 -22.91 14.90
C SER A 208 -6.34 -24.19 15.64
N LYS A 209 -6.55 -25.38 15.05
CA LYS A 209 -6.20 -26.68 15.66
C LYS A 209 -4.70 -26.95 15.66
N VAL A 210 -3.93 -26.34 14.77
CA VAL A 210 -2.46 -26.45 14.72
C VAL A 210 -1.83 -25.78 15.94
N ALA A 211 -2.47 -24.74 16.48
CA ALA A 211 -2.00 -24.07 17.68
C ALA A 211 -2.11 -24.97 18.92
N PRO A 212 -1.09 -24.99 19.81
CA PRO A 212 -1.18 -25.63 21.10
C PRO A 212 -2.42 -25.20 21.89
N LYS A 213 -2.98 -26.10 22.70
CA LYS A 213 -4.23 -25.84 23.46
C LYS A 213 -4.15 -24.58 24.32
N SER A 214 -2.97 -24.27 24.88
CA SER A 214 -2.72 -23.11 25.74
C SER A 214 -2.91 -21.76 25.05
N ILE A 215 -2.54 -21.66 23.76
CA ILE A 215 -2.61 -20.40 23.01
C ILE A 215 -3.74 -20.36 21.97
N ARG A 216 -4.48 -21.49 21.82
CA ARG A 216 -5.53 -21.62 20.79
C ARG A 216 -6.58 -20.52 20.88
N HIS A 217 -7.02 -20.16 22.09
CA HIS A 217 -8.01 -19.09 22.30
C HIS A 217 -7.49 -17.75 21.73
N HIS A 218 -6.25 -17.41 22.01
CA HIS A 218 -5.62 -16.18 21.50
C HIS A 218 -5.51 -16.21 19.96
N VAL A 219 -5.15 -17.35 19.36
CA VAL A 219 -5.07 -17.50 17.90
C VAL A 219 -6.43 -17.32 17.24
N VAL A 220 -7.50 -17.85 17.81
CA VAL A 220 -8.86 -17.69 17.30
C VAL A 220 -9.30 -16.22 17.41
N GLU A 221 -9.11 -15.59 18.56
CA GLU A 221 -9.48 -14.19 18.80
C GLU A 221 -8.72 -13.24 17.87
N LEU A 222 -7.41 -13.42 17.71
CA LEU A 222 -6.60 -12.67 16.73
C LEU A 222 -7.10 -12.86 15.30
N GLY A 223 -7.49 -14.08 14.95
CA GLY A 223 -8.08 -14.38 13.63
C GLY A 223 -9.40 -13.63 13.39
N ILE A 224 -10.28 -13.59 14.39
CA ILE A 224 -11.55 -12.86 14.31
C ILE A 224 -11.31 -11.35 14.18
N ARG A 225 -10.43 -10.76 15.00
CA ARG A 225 -10.07 -9.34 14.95
C ARG A 225 -9.44 -8.96 13.60
N SER A 226 -8.54 -9.80 13.09
CA SER A 226 -7.92 -9.63 11.78
C SER A 226 -8.95 -9.64 10.65
N ASP A 227 -9.91 -10.60 10.67
CA ASP A 227 -10.99 -10.70 9.69
C ASP A 227 -11.84 -9.41 9.66
N VAL A 228 -12.15 -8.84 10.82
CA VAL A 228 -12.90 -7.57 10.92
C VAL A 228 -12.10 -6.41 10.32
N VAL A 229 -10.82 -6.27 10.70
CA VAL A 229 -9.94 -5.20 10.20
C VAL A 229 -9.81 -5.27 8.68
N ILE A 230 -9.54 -6.45 8.14
CA ILE A 230 -9.35 -6.65 6.70
C ILE A 230 -10.65 -6.37 5.93
N LYS A 231 -11.80 -6.88 6.39
CA LYS A 231 -13.10 -6.61 5.78
C LYS A 231 -13.42 -5.12 5.73
N ASN A 232 -13.23 -4.43 6.84
CA ASN A 232 -13.53 -3.01 6.94
C ASN A 232 -12.60 -2.19 6.05
N TYR A 233 -11.31 -2.56 5.98
CA TYR A 233 -10.37 -1.93 5.06
C TYR A 233 -10.83 -2.07 3.60
N PHE A 234 -11.12 -3.29 3.13
CA PHE A 234 -11.52 -3.48 1.73
C PHE A 234 -12.87 -2.86 1.40
N LYS A 235 -13.82 -2.88 2.34
CA LYS A 235 -15.09 -2.16 2.18
C LYS A 235 -14.86 -0.66 2.06
N GLY A 236 -14.03 -0.11 2.94
CA GLY A 236 -13.66 1.31 2.91
C GLY A 236 -12.93 1.67 1.63
N GLN A 237 -11.93 0.86 1.23
CA GLN A 237 -11.14 1.09 0.02
C GLN A 237 -11.99 1.01 -1.25
N GLY A 238 -12.93 0.08 -1.32
CA GLY A 238 -13.88 0.02 -2.44
C GLY A 238 -14.75 1.29 -2.54
N LEU A 239 -15.22 1.83 -1.41
CA LEU A 239 -15.95 3.09 -1.38
C LEU A 239 -15.06 4.29 -1.75
N MET A 240 -13.80 4.30 -1.30
CA MET A 240 -12.80 5.30 -1.67
C MET A 240 -12.60 5.34 -3.18
N ILE A 241 -12.38 4.18 -3.82
CA ILE A 241 -12.23 4.08 -5.28
C ILE A 241 -13.42 4.72 -5.99
N LEU A 242 -14.65 4.43 -5.56
CA LEU A 242 -15.85 5.00 -6.17
C LEU A 242 -15.91 6.53 -6.01
N ILE A 243 -15.64 7.05 -4.82
CA ILE A 243 -15.69 8.50 -4.55
C ILE A 243 -14.60 9.23 -5.34
N VAL A 244 -13.37 8.74 -5.30
CA VAL A 244 -12.22 9.32 -6.03
C VAL A 244 -12.48 9.28 -7.54
N THR A 245 -13.00 8.16 -8.08
CA THR A 245 -13.43 8.07 -9.48
C THR A 245 -14.44 9.18 -9.82
N MET A 246 -15.48 9.35 -9.00
CA MET A 246 -16.49 10.38 -9.23
C MET A 246 -15.89 11.80 -9.19
N ILE A 247 -15.04 12.09 -8.20
CA ILE A 247 -14.38 13.39 -8.09
C ILE A 247 -13.59 13.69 -9.38
N PHE A 248 -12.76 12.75 -9.84
CA PHE A 248 -11.97 12.96 -11.06
C PHE A 248 -12.82 13.01 -12.32
N VAL A 249 -13.83 12.16 -12.47
CA VAL A 249 -14.75 12.20 -13.64
C VAL A 249 -15.44 13.57 -13.72
N PHE A 250 -15.95 14.10 -12.61
CA PHE A 250 -16.60 15.43 -12.61
C PHE A 250 -15.61 16.57 -12.81
N SER A 251 -14.48 16.56 -12.13
CA SER A 251 -13.48 17.63 -12.24
C SER A 251 -12.85 17.68 -13.63
N LEU A 252 -12.39 16.54 -14.15
CA LEU A 252 -11.84 16.44 -15.50
C LEU A 252 -12.93 16.63 -16.57
N GLY A 253 -14.17 16.20 -16.31
CA GLY A 253 -15.32 16.42 -17.16
C GLY A 253 -15.64 17.90 -17.30
N THR A 254 -15.56 18.66 -16.20
CA THR A 254 -15.69 20.12 -16.24
C THR A 254 -14.54 20.74 -17.04
N LEU A 255 -13.30 20.29 -16.81
CA LEU A 255 -12.13 20.78 -17.54
C LEU A 255 -12.24 20.50 -19.06
N SER A 256 -12.85 19.36 -19.45
CA SER A 256 -13.02 18.98 -20.85
C SER A 256 -13.90 19.93 -21.66
N LEU A 257 -14.72 20.75 -21.00
CA LEU A 257 -15.54 21.77 -21.68
C LEU A 257 -14.71 22.93 -22.21
N PHE A 258 -13.52 23.16 -21.69
CA PHE A 258 -12.66 24.30 -22.00
C PHE A 258 -11.44 23.93 -22.86
N ILE A 259 -11.11 22.63 -22.96
CA ILE A 259 -9.87 22.17 -23.60
C ILE A 259 -10.20 21.48 -24.93
N PRO A 260 -9.71 22.00 -26.07
CA PRO A 260 -9.90 21.35 -27.37
C PRO A 260 -9.31 19.93 -27.37
N ASN A 261 -9.95 19.02 -28.08
CA ASN A 261 -9.52 17.61 -28.18
C ASN A 261 -9.46 16.81 -26.87
N PHE A 262 -9.89 17.43 -25.75
CA PHE A 262 -10.06 16.75 -24.47
C PHE A 262 -11.55 16.56 -24.21
N SER A 263 -12.12 15.42 -24.61
CA SER A 263 -13.55 15.14 -24.51
C SER A 263 -13.95 14.57 -23.14
N PHE A 264 -15.24 14.60 -22.83
CA PHE A 264 -15.79 13.97 -21.62
C PHE A 264 -15.50 12.45 -21.53
N GLN A 265 -15.36 11.77 -22.67
CA GLN A 265 -14.94 10.36 -22.71
C GLN A 265 -13.56 10.16 -22.09
N HIS A 266 -12.60 11.05 -22.38
CA HIS A 266 -11.27 11.01 -21.75
C HIS A 266 -11.37 11.23 -20.25
N ALA A 267 -12.23 12.16 -19.80
CA ALA A 267 -12.45 12.41 -18.38
C ALA A 267 -12.98 11.17 -17.64
N ILE A 268 -13.92 10.41 -18.25
CA ILE A 268 -14.42 9.15 -17.68
C ILE A 268 -13.30 8.12 -17.58
N ILE A 269 -12.54 7.90 -18.67
CA ILE A 269 -11.46 6.93 -18.70
C ILE A 269 -10.40 7.28 -17.64
N PHE A 270 -9.96 8.52 -17.60
CA PHE A 270 -8.94 8.98 -16.64
C PHE A 270 -9.46 8.92 -15.20
N GLY A 271 -10.71 9.32 -14.95
CA GLY A 271 -11.30 9.24 -13.63
C GLY A 271 -11.39 7.79 -13.12
N ILE A 272 -11.76 6.83 -13.99
CA ILE A 272 -11.77 5.41 -13.64
C ILE A 272 -10.35 4.92 -13.35
N ILE A 273 -9.37 5.25 -14.19
CA ILE A 273 -7.97 4.86 -14.00
C ILE A 273 -7.44 5.42 -12.69
N MET A 274 -7.62 6.72 -12.44
CA MET A 274 -7.13 7.39 -11.22
C MET A 274 -7.77 6.80 -9.96
N GLY A 275 -9.08 6.56 -9.98
CA GLY A 275 -9.77 5.91 -8.87
C GLY A 275 -9.32 4.48 -8.63
N MET A 276 -9.11 3.69 -9.68
CA MET A 276 -8.66 2.29 -9.55
C MET A 276 -7.22 2.19 -9.05
N VAL A 277 -6.31 3.03 -9.57
CA VAL A 277 -4.91 3.05 -9.14
C VAL A 277 -4.78 3.54 -7.68
N ASN A 278 -5.75 4.33 -7.20
CA ASN A 278 -5.83 4.75 -5.79
C ASN A 278 -6.13 3.62 -4.79
N ILE A 279 -6.25 2.36 -5.27
CA ILE A 279 -6.23 1.18 -4.38
C ILE A 279 -4.95 1.11 -3.54
N ILE A 280 -3.86 1.74 -4.00
CA ILE A 280 -2.63 1.94 -3.24
C ILE A 280 -2.63 3.38 -2.70
N PRO A 281 -2.94 3.59 -1.40
CA PRO A 281 -3.01 4.93 -0.82
C PRO A 281 -1.72 5.72 -1.03
N TYR A 282 -1.82 7.01 -1.22
CA TYR A 282 -0.73 7.97 -1.48
C TYR A 282 0.01 7.79 -2.81
N VAL A 283 0.44 6.58 -3.14
CA VAL A 283 1.20 6.28 -4.36
C VAL A 283 0.27 6.26 -5.58
N GLY A 284 -0.95 5.73 -5.42
CA GLY A 284 -1.92 5.58 -6.50
C GLY A 284 -2.28 6.89 -7.18
N ALA A 285 -2.50 7.94 -6.41
CA ALA A 285 -2.85 9.25 -6.95
C ALA A 285 -1.75 9.83 -7.87
N TRP A 286 -0.47 9.68 -7.47
CA TRP A 286 0.65 10.14 -8.29
C TRP A 286 0.86 9.32 -9.56
N ILE A 287 0.63 8.01 -9.49
CA ILE A 287 0.64 7.17 -10.69
C ILE A 287 -0.56 7.50 -11.58
N GLY A 288 -1.75 7.64 -10.98
CA GLY A 288 -2.98 7.91 -11.72
C GLY A 288 -2.94 9.21 -12.52
N ILE A 289 -2.43 10.30 -11.92
CA ILE A 289 -2.35 11.61 -12.57
C ILE A 289 -1.39 11.63 -13.76
N SER A 290 -0.40 10.73 -13.81
CA SER A 290 0.52 10.68 -14.94
C SER A 290 -0.20 10.46 -16.26
N VAL A 291 -1.34 9.75 -16.27
CA VAL A 291 -2.10 9.41 -17.47
C VAL A 291 -2.71 10.64 -18.14
N PRO A 292 -3.53 11.47 -17.47
CA PRO A 292 -4.06 12.70 -18.08
C PRO A 292 -2.96 13.72 -18.38
N VAL A 293 -1.89 13.80 -17.59
CA VAL A 293 -0.75 14.70 -17.85
C VAL A 293 -0.03 14.29 -19.13
N ILE A 294 0.30 13.01 -19.32
CA ILE A 294 0.92 12.49 -20.55
C ILE A 294 0.03 12.77 -21.76
N PHE A 295 -1.28 12.58 -21.63
CA PHE A 295 -2.23 12.87 -22.70
C PHE A 295 -2.24 14.34 -23.08
N LEU A 296 -2.37 15.26 -22.10
CA LEU A 296 -2.38 16.70 -22.36
C LEU A 296 -1.03 17.17 -22.92
N LEU A 297 0.08 16.59 -22.47
CA LEU A 297 1.41 16.84 -23.03
C LEU A 297 1.48 16.41 -24.50
N SER A 298 0.93 15.25 -24.86
CA SER A 298 0.88 14.80 -26.26
C SER A 298 0.08 15.75 -27.14
N LEU A 299 -1.05 16.26 -26.65
CA LEU A 299 -1.85 17.27 -27.36
C LEU A 299 -1.10 18.59 -27.49
N HIS A 300 -0.38 19.03 -26.46
CA HIS A 300 0.45 20.22 -26.52
C HIS A 300 1.52 20.11 -27.63
N LEU A 301 2.29 19.03 -27.63
CA LEU A 301 3.35 18.80 -28.65
C LEU A 301 2.77 18.74 -30.06
N GLN A 302 1.62 18.11 -30.27
CA GLN A 302 0.94 18.07 -31.56
C GLN A 302 0.43 19.46 -31.98
N SER A 303 -0.07 20.26 -31.05
CA SER A 303 -0.58 21.60 -31.35
C SER A 303 0.51 22.59 -31.72
N GLN A 304 1.71 22.46 -31.17
CA GLN A 304 2.86 23.33 -31.50
C GLN A 304 3.29 23.18 -32.95
N GLN A 305 3.07 22.01 -33.56
CA GLN A 305 3.33 21.80 -35.00
C GLN A 305 2.34 22.55 -35.90
N LEU A 306 1.10 22.81 -35.40
CA LEU A 306 0.02 23.43 -36.16
C LEU A 306 -0.15 24.93 -35.86
N SER A 307 0.13 25.33 -34.63
CA SER A 307 -0.06 26.71 -34.16
C SER A 307 0.82 26.99 -32.92
N PRO A 308 2.00 27.61 -33.07
CA PRO A 308 3.04 27.73 -32.03
C PRO A 308 2.67 28.53 -30.76
N GLN A 309 1.49 29.11 -30.67
CA GLN A 309 1.09 30.01 -29.55
C GLN A 309 0.04 29.41 -28.60
N THR A 310 -0.29 28.13 -28.70
CA THR A 310 -1.41 27.58 -27.92
C THR A 310 -0.93 27.02 -26.58
N ASN A 311 -0.90 27.83 -25.53
CA ASN A 311 -0.53 27.42 -24.16
C ASN A 311 -1.70 26.78 -23.37
N ILE A 312 -2.89 26.60 -24.00
CA ILE A 312 -4.08 26.07 -23.30
C ILE A 312 -3.86 24.69 -22.68
N TYR A 313 -3.07 23.82 -23.32
CA TYR A 313 -2.76 22.49 -22.81
C TYR A 313 -1.82 22.52 -21.60
N LEU A 314 -0.87 23.49 -21.55
CA LEU A 314 -0.03 23.70 -20.37
C LEU A 314 -0.85 24.18 -19.19
N VAL A 315 -1.78 25.12 -19.42
CA VAL A 315 -2.73 25.56 -18.39
C VAL A 315 -3.60 24.38 -17.92
N ALA A 316 -4.03 23.50 -18.83
CA ALA A 316 -4.77 22.31 -18.50
C ALA A 316 -3.96 21.32 -17.64
N ILE A 317 -2.67 21.14 -17.92
CA ILE A 317 -1.77 20.31 -17.09
C ILE A 317 -1.69 20.89 -15.67
N ILE A 318 -1.48 22.20 -15.53
CA ILE A 318 -1.45 22.85 -14.21
C ILE A 318 -2.80 22.68 -13.49
N ALA A 319 -3.92 22.83 -14.20
CA ALA A 319 -5.25 22.61 -13.63
C ALA A 319 -5.46 21.17 -13.15
N VAL A 320 -5.02 20.17 -13.91
CA VAL A 320 -5.07 18.74 -13.53
C VAL A 320 -4.22 18.48 -12.29
N LEU A 321 -3.01 19.05 -12.21
CA LEU A 321 -2.16 18.95 -11.02
C LEU A 321 -2.81 19.60 -9.80
N ALA A 322 -3.42 20.78 -9.97
CA ALA A 322 -4.15 21.46 -8.91
C ALA A 322 -5.36 20.66 -8.43
N ILE A 323 -6.15 20.08 -9.35
CA ILE A 323 -7.28 19.18 -9.03
C ILE A 323 -6.77 18.01 -8.19
N ASN A 324 -5.65 17.39 -8.56
CA ASN A 324 -5.08 16.26 -7.80
C ASN A 324 -4.64 16.68 -6.40
N ILE A 325 -4.00 17.83 -6.24
CA ILE A 325 -3.59 18.35 -4.92
C ILE A 325 -4.82 18.60 -4.02
N VAL A 326 -5.87 19.22 -4.57
CA VAL A 326 -7.12 19.45 -3.84
C VAL A 326 -7.79 18.13 -3.48
N GLU A 327 -7.85 17.18 -4.41
CA GLU A 327 -8.42 15.86 -4.17
C GLU A 327 -7.65 15.12 -3.07
N GLN A 328 -6.31 15.11 -3.10
CA GLN A 328 -5.47 14.49 -2.06
C GLN A 328 -5.69 15.15 -0.68
N ALA A 329 -5.87 16.47 -0.65
CA ALA A 329 -6.20 17.17 0.59
C ALA A 329 -7.59 16.77 1.12
N LEU A 330 -8.60 16.66 0.24
CA LEU A 330 -9.94 16.18 0.59
C LEU A 330 -9.93 14.72 1.02
N GLU A 331 -9.21 13.87 0.30
CA GLU A 331 -9.05 12.45 0.64
C GLU A 331 -8.46 12.28 2.04
N SER A 332 -7.32 12.91 2.31
CA SER A 332 -6.60 12.74 3.58
C SER A 332 -7.32 13.39 4.77
N SER A 333 -7.97 14.53 4.58
CA SER A 333 -8.55 15.32 5.67
C SER A 333 -10.01 14.97 5.98
N ILE A 334 -10.79 14.55 4.97
CA ILE A 334 -12.24 14.39 5.09
C ILE A 334 -12.67 12.96 4.74
N ILE A 335 -12.29 12.45 3.56
CA ILE A 335 -12.87 11.23 3.01
C ILE A 335 -12.32 10.01 3.77
N GLN A 336 -11.01 9.92 3.90
CA GLN A 336 -10.32 8.80 4.54
C GLN A 336 -10.71 8.63 6.02
N PRO A 337 -10.74 9.67 6.87
CA PRO A 337 -11.19 9.55 8.26
C PRO A 337 -12.65 9.11 8.40
N ASN A 338 -13.52 9.58 7.52
CA ASN A 338 -14.95 9.26 7.57
C ASN A 338 -15.26 7.83 7.06
N ILE A 339 -14.52 7.34 6.06
CA ILE A 339 -14.75 6.02 5.46
C ILE A 339 -14.02 4.92 6.22
N LEU A 340 -12.73 5.08 6.48
CA LEU A 340 -11.92 4.08 7.17
C LEU A 340 -12.13 4.12 8.69
N GLY A 341 -12.64 5.23 9.22
CA GLY A 341 -13.05 5.42 10.61
C GLY A 341 -11.92 5.20 11.61
N LYS A 342 -12.31 5.04 12.89
CA LYS A 342 -11.37 4.80 14.00
C LYS A 342 -10.65 3.44 13.93
N GLN A 343 -10.97 2.59 12.94
CA GLN A 343 -10.49 1.21 12.87
C GLN A 343 -9.09 1.05 12.27
N VAL A 344 -8.60 2.08 11.55
CA VAL A 344 -7.26 2.05 10.92
C VAL A 344 -6.45 3.28 11.35
N HIS A 345 -6.41 3.55 12.67
CA HIS A 345 -5.57 4.63 13.22
C HIS A 345 -4.09 4.21 13.24
N ILE A 346 -3.55 3.88 12.07
CA ILE A 346 -2.11 3.61 11.93
C ILE A 346 -1.43 4.95 11.64
N HIS A 347 -0.34 5.22 12.37
CA HIS A 347 0.45 6.43 12.11
C HIS A 347 0.97 6.41 10.66
N PRO A 348 0.92 7.53 9.91
CA PRO A 348 1.37 7.57 8.50
C PRO A 348 2.76 6.99 8.27
N LEU A 349 3.69 7.22 9.21
CA LEU A 349 5.03 6.65 9.15
C LEU A 349 5.01 5.11 9.15
N ALA A 350 4.14 4.49 9.95
CA ALA A 350 4.01 3.03 9.98
C ALA A 350 3.42 2.48 8.66
N ILE A 351 2.52 3.22 8.01
CA ILE A 351 1.99 2.87 6.69
C ILE A 351 3.12 2.94 5.65
N LEU A 352 3.89 4.04 5.61
CA LEU A 352 5.01 4.18 4.69
C LEU A 352 6.09 3.11 4.92
N SER A 353 6.44 2.84 6.19
CA SER A 353 7.38 1.77 6.53
C SER A 353 6.87 0.40 6.08
N SER A 354 5.56 0.15 6.21
CA SER A 354 4.94 -1.09 5.73
C SER A 354 4.99 -1.22 4.22
N PHE A 355 4.80 -0.12 3.47
CA PHE A 355 4.96 -0.13 2.01
C PHE A 355 6.38 -0.49 1.60
N ILE A 356 7.40 0.13 2.22
CA ILE A 356 8.81 -0.15 1.93
C ILE A 356 9.14 -1.60 2.26
N PHE A 357 8.77 -2.06 3.47
CA PHE A 357 9.09 -3.41 3.93
C PHE A 357 8.37 -4.49 3.12
N PHE A 358 7.03 -4.44 3.06
CA PHE A 358 6.26 -5.48 2.37
C PHE A 358 6.42 -5.39 0.85
N GLY A 359 6.57 -4.17 0.31
CA GLY A 359 6.89 -3.95 -1.10
C GLY A 359 8.25 -4.54 -1.48
N GLY A 360 9.27 -4.36 -0.65
CA GLY A 360 10.59 -4.98 -0.84
C GLY A 360 10.58 -6.51 -0.76
N VAL A 361 9.77 -7.07 0.16
CA VAL A 361 9.69 -8.53 0.35
C VAL A 361 8.82 -9.21 -0.70
N PHE A 362 7.63 -8.67 -0.99
CA PHE A 362 6.59 -9.30 -1.83
C PHE A 362 6.32 -8.55 -3.14
N GLY A 363 7.09 -7.50 -3.46
CA GLY A 363 6.91 -6.69 -4.67
C GLY A 363 5.56 -5.97 -4.69
N PHE A 364 4.93 -5.89 -5.86
CA PHE A 364 3.64 -5.21 -6.04
C PHE A 364 2.53 -5.75 -5.12
N ALA A 365 2.50 -7.08 -4.90
CA ALA A 365 1.56 -7.67 -3.95
C ALA A 365 1.77 -7.13 -2.52
N GLY A 366 3.01 -6.94 -2.10
CA GLY A 366 3.35 -6.36 -0.80
C GLY A 366 2.89 -4.91 -0.66
N PHE A 367 3.02 -4.09 -1.70
CA PHE A 367 2.46 -2.73 -1.71
C PHE A 367 0.94 -2.75 -1.51
N LEU A 368 0.23 -3.58 -2.27
CA LEU A 368 -1.22 -3.68 -2.18
C LEU A 368 -1.70 -4.13 -0.78
N LEU A 369 -0.94 -5.00 -0.15
CA LEU A 369 -1.29 -5.64 1.12
C LEU A 369 -0.69 -4.95 2.35
N ALA A 370 0.16 -3.95 2.18
CA ALA A 370 0.89 -3.29 3.26
C ALA A 370 -0.04 -2.75 4.35
N VAL A 371 -1.10 -2.04 3.98
CA VAL A 371 -2.05 -1.44 4.93
C VAL A 371 -2.89 -2.50 5.66
N PRO A 372 -3.51 -3.50 5.00
CA PRO A 372 -4.19 -4.58 5.70
C PRO A 372 -3.30 -5.36 6.66
N ILE A 373 -2.05 -5.65 6.27
CA ILE A 373 -1.10 -6.36 7.12
C ILE A 373 -0.72 -5.50 8.33
N ALA A 374 -0.39 -4.22 8.13
CA ALA A 374 -0.09 -3.30 9.22
C ALA A 374 -1.28 -3.14 10.19
N GLY A 375 -2.50 -3.08 9.66
CA GLY A 375 -3.74 -3.06 10.44
C GLY A 375 -3.92 -4.31 11.29
N THR A 376 -3.64 -5.46 10.71
CA THR A 376 -3.69 -6.75 11.43
C THR A 376 -2.64 -6.84 12.54
N ILE A 377 -1.40 -6.40 12.27
CA ILE A 377 -0.32 -6.35 13.28
C ILE A 377 -0.74 -5.43 14.43
N ARG A 378 -1.26 -4.24 14.11
CA ARG A 378 -1.75 -3.32 15.14
C ARG A 378 -2.87 -3.91 15.98
N ALA A 379 -3.89 -4.52 15.36
CA ALA A 379 -4.98 -5.17 16.07
C ALA A 379 -4.48 -6.27 17.01
N SER A 380 -3.43 -7.00 16.59
CA SER A 380 -2.77 -8.01 17.42
C SER A 380 -2.07 -7.39 18.63
N LEU A 381 -1.32 -6.31 18.43
CA LEU A 381 -0.65 -5.58 19.54
C LEU A 381 -1.66 -4.99 20.51
N GLN A 382 -2.77 -4.44 20.03
CA GLN A 382 -3.86 -3.93 20.88
C GLN A 382 -4.47 -5.05 21.73
N TYR A 383 -4.71 -6.21 21.13
CA TYR A 383 -5.22 -7.37 21.86
C TYR A 383 -4.28 -7.78 23.01
N TYR A 384 -2.97 -7.86 22.76
CA TYR A 384 -2.00 -8.19 23.81
C TYR A 384 -1.96 -7.14 24.93
N ASN A 385 -2.01 -5.87 24.59
CA ASN A 385 -2.08 -4.79 25.59
C ASN A 385 -3.37 -4.86 26.43
N GLU A 386 -4.51 -5.15 25.82
CA GLU A 386 -5.77 -5.35 26.56
C GLU A 386 -5.65 -6.53 27.55
N GLN A 387 -4.99 -7.62 27.14
CA GLN A 387 -4.79 -8.78 28.01
C GLN A 387 -3.82 -8.48 29.17
N SER A 388 -2.74 -7.72 28.94
CA SER A 388 -1.79 -7.37 30.00
C SER A 388 -2.42 -6.47 31.05
N VAL A 389 -3.22 -5.48 30.64
CA VAL A 389 -3.95 -4.60 31.57
C VAL A 389 -4.98 -5.39 32.40
N LEU A 390 -5.69 -6.34 31.79
CA LEU A 390 -6.63 -7.21 32.52
C LEU A 390 -5.92 -8.11 33.52
N TYR A 391 -4.73 -8.62 33.16
CA TYR A 391 -3.91 -9.43 34.06
C TYR A 391 -3.42 -8.61 35.28
N GLU A 392 -2.85 -7.43 35.02
CA GLU A 392 -2.42 -6.51 36.11
C GLU A 392 -3.58 -6.11 37.02
N ALA A 393 -4.75 -5.82 36.43
CA ALA A 393 -5.95 -5.50 37.23
C ALA A 393 -6.41 -6.70 38.09
N SER A 394 -6.29 -7.91 37.59
CA SER A 394 -6.64 -9.12 38.35
C SER A 394 -5.67 -9.40 39.47
N GLU A 395 -4.37 -9.15 39.28
CA GLU A 395 -3.37 -9.24 40.36
C GLU A 395 -3.60 -8.19 41.45
N ALA A 396 -3.91 -6.95 41.05
CA ALA A 396 -4.19 -5.87 41.99
C ALA A 396 -5.39 -6.19 42.91
N VAL A 397 -6.42 -6.86 42.40
CA VAL A 397 -7.59 -7.30 43.16
C VAL A 397 -7.26 -8.45 44.12
N ILE A 398 -6.29 -9.28 43.80
CA ILE A 398 -5.88 -10.42 44.64
C ILE A 398 -4.96 -9.96 45.80
N VAL A 399 -4.24 -8.84 45.64
CA VAL A 399 -3.23 -8.37 46.62
C VAL A 399 -3.84 -7.55 47.78
N GLU A 400 -5.09 -7.08 47.71
CA GLU A 400 -5.81 -6.48 48.81
C GLU A 400 -6.88 -7.46 49.36
N PRO A 401 -6.53 -8.38 50.29
CA PRO A 401 -7.55 -8.89 51.19
C PRO A 401 -7.89 -7.74 52.15
N GLU A 402 -9.00 -7.11 51.92
CA GLU A 402 -9.58 -6.16 52.89
C GLU A 402 -9.72 -6.90 54.23
N ILE A 403 -8.77 -6.66 55.12
CA ILE A 403 -8.89 -7.06 56.50
C ILE A 403 -9.99 -6.19 57.09
N ILE A 404 -11.23 -6.65 56.96
CA ILE A 404 -12.36 -6.06 57.68
C ILE A 404 -12.05 -6.24 59.18
N PRO A 405 -11.80 -5.17 59.93
CA PRO A 405 -11.60 -5.29 61.37
C PRO A 405 -12.89 -5.84 61.97
N VAL A 406 -12.85 -7.05 62.46
CA VAL A 406 -13.97 -7.59 63.24
C VAL A 406 -14.09 -6.80 64.51
N GLU A 407 -15.03 -5.88 64.54
CA GLU A 407 -15.39 -5.10 65.76
C GLU A 407 -15.81 -6.09 66.84
N PRO A 408 -15.22 -6.04 68.07
CA PRO A 408 -15.55 -6.98 69.15
C PRO A 408 -16.97 -6.74 69.56
N GLN A 409 -17.84 -7.75 69.37
CA GLN A 409 -19.21 -7.72 69.86
C GLN A 409 -19.24 -7.38 71.37
N LYS A 410 -19.74 -6.20 71.76
CA LYS A 410 -20.09 -5.81 73.16
C LYS A 410 -21.13 -6.81 73.66
N LYS A 411 -20.70 -7.68 74.59
CA LYS A 411 -21.61 -8.51 75.41
C LYS A 411 -22.69 -7.62 76.06
N SER A 412 -23.93 -7.72 75.61
CA SER A 412 -25.08 -7.08 76.25
C SER A 412 -25.29 -7.73 77.62
N ARG A 413 -25.08 -6.95 78.72
CA ARG A 413 -25.46 -7.32 80.09
C ARG A 413 -26.96 -7.46 80.12
N SER A 414 -27.44 -8.66 80.36
CA SER A 414 -28.80 -9.00 80.78
C SER A 414 -29.23 -8.21 81.96
N ALA A 415 -30.16 -7.27 81.83
CA ALA A 415 -30.87 -6.62 82.93
C ALA A 415 -32.03 -7.51 83.35
N ARG A 416 -31.87 -8.06 84.52
CA ARG A 416 -32.89 -8.77 85.34
C ARG A 416 -34.03 -7.80 85.68
N SER A 417 -35.19 -7.94 85.06
CA SER A 417 -36.39 -7.21 85.52
C SER A 417 -37.20 -8.06 86.52
N LYS A 418 -37.37 -7.49 87.64
CA LYS A 418 -38.21 -8.03 88.73
C LYS A 418 -39.69 -7.97 88.38
N LYS A 419 -40.41 -9.08 88.67
CA LYS A 419 -41.83 -9.16 88.85
C LYS A 419 -42.33 -8.14 89.87
N LYS A 420 -43.47 -7.45 89.62
CA LYS A 420 -44.48 -7.15 90.60
C LYS A 420 -45.82 -7.07 89.88
N SER A 421 -46.70 -7.80 90.47
CA SER A 421 -48.14 -7.98 90.40
C SER A 421 -48.96 -6.69 90.59
N CYS A 422 -49.97 -6.42 89.82
CA CYS A 422 -51.40 -6.43 90.18
C CYS A 422 -52.20 -6.53 88.91
#